data_9b8ff6f29a281d3bbb8e923661877cca
#
_entry.id   9b8ff6f29a281d3bbb8e923661877cca
#
_cell.length_a   1.000
_cell.length_b   1.000
_cell.length_c   1.000
_cell.angle_alpha   90.00
_cell.angle_beta   90.00
_cell.angle_gamma   90.00
#
_symmetry.space_group_name_H-M   'P 1'
#
loop_
_entity.id
_entity.type
_entity.pdbx_description
1 polymer ?
#
loop_
_entity_poly.entity_id
_entity_poly.type
_entity_poly.pdbx_seq_one_letter_code
_entity_poly.pdbx_strand_id
1 'polypeptide(L)'
;ALPVIVRQMDDDAAVLLMVDSNLQREQILPSERAFAYKMKLDALKRQGARSDLTSTQVAQKLSVEKVGEDAGVSKDTIRRFIRLTNLIPELLDMVDEKKISFNPAVELSYLDENQQRDFLEAMSDTQNSPSLSQAQRLKKLAQEGHFSYDVAFAVMGEPKKDELDKVVIKNDTLRKYFPESSTPREMEEKIIGLLEESKAEKIVFRSDALKKYFPSSYSSKQIEDSIIKLLDQRLKKRKHEAER
;
A
#
# COMPACT_ATOMS: atom_id res chain seq x y z
N ALA A 1 18.45 14.11 40.62
CA ALA A 1 17.58 12.98 40.92
C ALA A 1 16.27 13.20 40.16
N LEU A 2 15.82 12.18 39.44
CA LEU A 2 14.50 12.20 38.77
C LEU A 2 13.43 11.74 39.78
N PRO A 3 12.27 12.42 39.86
CA PRO A 3 11.17 11.95 40.69
C PRO A 3 10.59 10.66 40.07
N VAL A 4 10.47 9.61 40.84
CA VAL A 4 9.91 8.33 40.42
C VAL A 4 8.71 7.99 41.29
N ILE A 5 7.68 7.41 40.67
CA ILE A 5 6.49 6.88 41.37
C ILE A 5 6.59 5.35 41.33
N VAL A 6 6.74 4.74 42.50
CA VAL A 6 6.75 3.30 42.61
C VAL A 6 5.32 2.81 42.87
N ARG A 7 4.86 1.88 42.04
CA ARG A 7 3.54 1.23 42.21
C ARG A 7 3.74 -0.28 42.29
N GLN A 8 3.03 -0.92 43.21
CA GLN A 8 2.92 -2.35 43.23
C GLN A 8 1.80 -2.80 42.32
N MET A 9 2.12 -3.67 41.37
CA MET A 9 1.16 -4.23 40.40
C MET A 9 1.64 -5.62 39.98
N ASP A 10 0.73 -6.44 39.46
CA ASP A 10 1.10 -7.72 38.84
C ASP A 10 1.78 -7.52 37.48
N ASP A 11 2.42 -8.56 36.96
CA ASP A 11 3.18 -8.51 35.72
C ASP A 11 2.30 -8.12 34.50
N ASP A 12 1.06 -8.62 34.44
CA ASP A 12 0.14 -8.30 33.34
C ASP A 12 -0.30 -6.83 33.40
N ALA A 13 -0.57 -6.29 34.58
CA ALA A 13 -0.88 -4.87 34.77
C ALA A 13 0.34 -3.97 34.42
N ALA A 14 1.55 -4.40 34.77
CA ALA A 14 2.78 -3.72 34.42
C ALA A 14 2.99 -3.68 32.90
N VAL A 15 2.77 -4.80 32.20
CA VAL A 15 2.84 -4.87 30.74
C VAL A 15 1.81 -3.94 30.11
N LEU A 16 0.56 -3.94 30.58
CA LEU A 16 -0.50 -3.06 30.04
C LEU A 16 -0.13 -1.58 30.19
N LEU A 17 0.34 -1.17 31.38
CA LEU A 17 0.73 0.21 31.63
C LEU A 17 1.92 0.64 30.77
N MET A 18 2.92 -0.22 30.60
CA MET A 18 4.09 0.03 29.74
C MET A 18 3.67 0.19 28.27
N VAL A 19 2.84 -0.72 27.77
CA VAL A 19 2.35 -0.69 26.38
C VAL A 19 1.53 0.54 26.12
N ASP A 20 0.60 0.89 27.01
CA ASP A 20 -0.24 2.09 26.86
C ASP A 20 0.60 3.37 26.86
N SER A 21 1.61 3.46 27.73
CA SER A 21 2.55 4.59 27.73
C SER A 21 3.35 4.70 26.44
N ASN A 22 3.77 3.58 25.85
CA ASN A 22 4.50 3.56 24.59
C ASN A 22 3.61 3.91 23.40
N LEU A 23 2.36 3.45 23.40
CA LEU A 23 1.39 3.75 22.33
C LEU A 23 0.93 5.23 22.28
N GLN A 24 1.20 6.00 23.34
CA GLN A 24 0.92 7.45 23.39
C GLN A 24 2.02 8.33 22.76
N ARG A 25 3.13 7.73 22.31
CA ARG A 25 4.19 8.48 21.62
C ARG A 25 3.68 9.00 20.28
N GLU A 26 4.12 10.20 19.88
CA GLU A 26 3.74 10.81 18.61
C GLU A 26 4.22 10.05 17.39
N GLN A 27 5.40 9.44 17.49
CA GLN A 27 6.00 8.65 16.40
C GLN A 27 6.30 7.24 16.90
N ILE A 28 5.53 6.29 16.40
CA ILE A 28 5.68 4.85 16.69
C ILE A 28 5.83 4.14 15.35
N LEU A 29 6.87 3.32 15.23
CA LEU A 29 7.09 2.50 14.06
C LEU A 29 5.97 1.44 13.91
N PRO A 30 5.65 1.01 12.68
CA PRO A 30 4.69 -0.06 12.44
C PRO A 30 5.00 -1.35 13.21
N SER A 31 6.29 -1.75 13.28
CA SER A 31 6.76 -2.89 14.05
C SER A 31 6.50 -2.74 15.55
N GLU A 32 6.89 -1.59 16.13
CA GLU A 32 6.67 -1.29 17.54
C GLU A 32 5.18 -1.37 17.91
N ARG A 33 4.33 -0.79 17.06
CA ARG A 33 2.88 -0.82 17.24
C ARG A 33 2.33 -2.25 17.14
N ALA A 34 2.86 -3.07 16.21
CA ALA A 34 2.47 -4.46 16.05
C ALA A 34 2.78 -5.28 17.30
N PHE A 35 4.00 -5.19 17.85
CA PHE A 35 4.40 -5.88 19.07
C PHE A 35 3.66 -5.33 20.29
N ALA A 36 3.45 -4.03 20.40
CA ALA A 36 2.69 -3.42 21.48
C ALA A 36 1.25 -3.97 21.55
N TYR A 37 0.55 -4.04 20.44
CA TYR A 37 -0.80 -4.61 20.37
C TYR A 37 -0.80 -6.12 20.69
N LYS A 38 0.20 -6.86 20.22
CA LYS A 38 0.35 -8.29 20.55
C LYS A 38 0.54 -8.48 22.04
N MET A 39 1.47 -7.76 22.67
CA MET A 39 1.73 -7.83 24.10
C MET A 39 0.48 -7.47 24.93
N LYS A 40 -0.23 -6.39 24.54
CA LYS A 40 -1.47 -5.99 25.21
C LYS A 40 -2.55 -7.06 25.10
N LEU A 41 -2.72 -7.63 23.91
CA LEU A 41 -3.69 -8.71 23.68
C LEU A 41 -3.36 -9.95 24.51
N ASP A 42 -2.09 -10.34 24.58
CA ASP A 42 -1.66 -11.52 25.32
C ASP A 42 -1.77 -11.32 26.86
N ALA A 43 -1.50 -10.12 27.37
CA ALA A 43 -1.75 -9.78 28.77
C ALA A 43 -3.24 -9.85 29.13
N LEU A 44 -4.11 -9.26 28.29
CA LEU A 44 -5.57 -9.31 28.48
C LEU A 44 -6.13 -10.75 28.44
N LYS A 45 -5.59 -11.61 27.56
CA LYS A 45 -5.97 -13.03 27.51
C LYS A 45 -5.59 -13.76 28.81
N ARG A 46 -4.39 -13.52 29.37
CA ARG A 46 -3.97 -14.12 30.63
C ARG A 46 -4.84 -13.66 31.81
N GLN A 47 -5.21 -12.37 31.86
CA GLN A 47 -6.14 -11.85 32.85
C GLN A 47 -7.54 -12.47 32.71
N GLY A 48 -8.06 -12.61 31.48
CA GLY A 48 -9.35 -13.23 31.21
C GLY A 48 -9.40 -14.72 31.56
N ALA A 49 -8.30 -15.44 31.36
CA ALA A 49 -8.20 -16.86 31.73
C ALA A 49 -8.20 -17.09 33.25
N ARG A 50 -7.75 -16.11 34.06
CA ARG A 50 -7.80 -16.17 35.53
C ARG A 50 -9.21 -15.90 36.09
N SER A 51 -10.10 -15.30 35.32
CA SER A 51 -11.45 -14.92 35.74
C SER A 51 -12.53 -15.87 35.23
N ASP A 52 -12.29 -17.14 35.13
CA ASP A 52 -13.23 -18.29 34.99
C ASP A 52 -14.45 -18.07 34.05
N LEU A 53 -14.31 -17.29 33.01
CA LEU A 53 -15.39 -16.95 32.08
C LEU A 53 -15.22 -17.57 30.70
N THR A 54 -15.91 -18.70 30.49
CA THR A 54 -16.53 -19.14 29.22
C THR A 54 -15.71 -19.07 27.93
N SER A 55 -15.57 -20.26 27.30
CA SER A 55 -15.11 -20.53 25.93
C SER A 55 -14.06 -19.57 25.33
N THR A 56 -12.90 -20.10 25.07
CA THR A 56 -11.68 -19.44 24.56
C THR A 56 -11.91 -18.49 23.37
N GLN A 57 -12.91 -18.76 22.54
CA GLN A 57 -13.21 -17.94 21.35
C GLN A 57 -13.92 -16.62 21.68
N VAL A 58 -14.80 -16.60 22.67
CA VAL A 58 -15.54 -15.39 23.10
C VAL A 58 -14.58 -14.45 23.83
N ALA A 59 -13.74 -14.99 24.71
CA ALA A 59 -12.72 -14.22 25.43
C ALA A 59 -11.69 -13.57 24.48
N GLN A 60 -11.27 -14.28 23.41
CA GLN A 60 -10.38 -13.72 22.40
C GLN A 60 -11.03 -12.58 21.60
N LYS A 61 -12.31 -12.70 21.27
CA LYS A 61 -13.05 -11.69 20.53
C LYS A 61 -13.19 -10.40 21.34
N LEU A 62 -13.57 -10.52 22.61
CA LEU A 62 -13.70 -9.41 23.55
C LEU A 62 -12.35 -8.72 23.81
N SER A 63 -11.25 -9.48 23.93
CA SER A 63 -9.93 -8.91 24.15
C SER A 63 -9.43 -8.06 22.99
N VAL A 64 -9.67 -8.47 21.72
CA VAL A 64 -9.28 -7.68 20.54
C VAL A 64 -10.15 -6.42 20.41
N GLU A 65 -11.44 -6.52 20.71
CA GLU A 65 -12.36 -5.37 20.71
C GLU A 65 -11.92 -4.34 21.76
N LYS A 66 -11.60 -4.79 22.97
CA LYS A 66 -11.10 -3.92 24.04
C LYS A 66 -9.80 -3.20 23.66
N VAL A 67 -8.83 -3.93 23.07
CA VAL A 67 -7.59 -3.29 22.58
C VAL A 67 -7.89 -2.24 21.51
N GLY A 68 -8.86 -2.50 20.62
CA GLY A 68 -9.29 -1.55 19.60
C GLY A 68 -9.95 -0.30 20.18
N GLU A 69 -10.86 -0.47 21.14
CA GLU A 69 -11.52 0.63 21.84
C GLU A 69 -10.51 1.51 22.58
N ASP A 70 -9.60 0.92 23.36
CA ASP A 70 -8.55 1.63 24.09
C ASP A 70 -7.62 2.43 23.16
N ALA A 71 -7.33 1.88 21.98
CA ALA A 71 -6.44 2.51 20.98
C ALA A 71 -7.18 3.45 20.01
N GLY A 72 -8.51 3.56 20.07
CA GLY A 72 -9.31 4.35 19.15
C GLY A 72 -9.30 3.86 17.70
N VAL A 73 -9.05 2.56 17.47
CA VAL A 73 -8.98 1.95 16.13
C VAL A 73 -9.85 0.69 16.05
N SER A 74 -10.19 0.29 14.82
CA SER A 74 -11.01 -0.89 14.60
C SER A 74 -10.29 -2.18 15.01
N LYS A 75 -11.06 -3.20 15.43
CA LYS A 75 -10.54 -4.54 15.73
C LYS A 75 -9.75 -5.16 14.55
N ASP A 76 -10.16 -4.85 13.33
CA ASP A 76 -9.48 -5.36 12.13
C ASP A 76 -8.12 -4.66 11.92
N THR A 77 -8.03 -3.37 12.27
CA THR A 77 -6.76 -2.65 12.30
C THR A 77 -5.79 -3.29 13.31
N ILE A 78 -6.27 -3.61 14.52
CA ILE A 78 -5.46 -4.31 15.53
C ILE A 78 -4.95 -5.66 15.00
N ARG A 79 -5.84 -6.48 14.41
CA ARG A 79 -5.46 -7.78 13.84
C ARG A 79 -4.41 -7.65 12.76
N ARG A 80 -4.55 -6.64 11.89
CA ARG A 80 -3.60 -6.37 10.80
C ARG A 80 -2.23 -5.95 11.33
N PHE A 81 -2.16 -5.10 12.36
CA PHE A 81 -0.91 -4.78 13.02
C PHE A 81 -0.26 -6.02 13.65
N ILE A 82 -1.02 -6.76 14.46
CA ILE A 82 -0.50 -8.00 15.09
C ILE A 82 0.00 -8.97 14.03
N ARG A 83 -0.63 -9.03 12.87
CA ARG A 83 -0.21 -9.90 11.77
C ARG A 83 1.20 -9.59 11.28
N LEU A 84 1.66 -8.34 11.34
CA LEU A 84 3.02 -7.96 10.96
C LEU A 84 4.10 -8.67 11.80
N THR A 85 3.78 -9.09 13.04
CA THR A 85 4.73 -9.82 13.88
C THR A 85 5.09 -11.21 13.35
N ASN A 86 4.45 -11.66 12.27
CA ASN A 86 4.77 -12.91 11.58
C ASN A 86 5.74 -12.71 10.40
N LEU A 87 6.13 -11.46 10.13
CA LEU A 87 7.18 -11.19 9.14
C LEU A 87 8.55 -11.53 9.72
N ILE A 88 9.47 -11.98 8.86
CA ILE A 88 10.88 -12.06 9.22
C ILE A 88 11.42 -10.66 9.52
N PRO A 89 12.45 -10.55 10.39
CA PRO A 89 12.96 -9.23 10.81
C PRO A 89 13.31 -8.30 9.66
N GLU A 90 13.93 -8.81 8.62
CA GLU A 90 14.39 -8.05 7.47
C GLU A 90 13.20 -7.39 6.70
N LEU A 91 12.08 -8.11 6.54
CA LEU A 91 10.88 -7.56 5.91
C LEU A 91 10.17 -6.56 6.84
N LEU A 92 10.20 -6.81 8.14
CA LEU A 92 9.61 -5.91 9.13
C LEU A 92 10.37 -4.57 9.18
N ASP A 93 11.71 -4.61 9.13
CA ASP A 93 12.56 -3.42 9.04
C ASP A 93 12.26 -2.62 7.77
N MET A 94 12.02 -3.30 6.64
CA MET A 94 11.62 -2.64 5.40
C MET A 94 10.25 -1.95 5.49
N VAL A 95 9.34 -2.45 6.33
CA VAL A 95 8.06 -1.77 6.61
C VAL A 95 8.29 -0.50 7.41
N ASP A 96 9.15 -0.54 8.41
CA ASP A 96 9.52 0.61 9.23
C ASP A 96 10.24 1.69 8.42
N GLU A 97 11.09 1.30 7.49
CA GLU A 97 11.77 2.17 6.52
C GLU A 97 10.87 2.66 5.39
N LYS A 98 9.58 2.25 5.35
CA LYS A 98 8.61 2.57 4.30
C LYS A 98 8.98 2.07 2.89
N LYS A 99 9.91 1.12 2.78
CA LYS A 99 10.25 0.42 1.54
C LYS A 99 9.12 -0.52 1.11
N ILE A 100 8.42 -1.11 2.09
CA ILE A 100 7.20 -1.90 1.89
C ILE A 100 6.05 -1.18 2.58
N SER A 101 4.96 -0.94 1.85
CA SER A 101 3.77 -0.33 2.43
C SER A 101 3.04 -1.29 3.37
N PHE A 102 2.32 -0.76 4.37
CA PHE A 102 1.61 -1.53 5.39
C PHE A 102 0.68 -2.62 4.82
N ASN A 103 -0.12 -2.28 3.81
CA ASN A 103 -1.09 -3.22 3.25
C ASN A 103 -0.45 -4.43 2.55
N PRO A 104 0.53 -4.26 1.63
CA PRO A 104 1.31 -5.38 1.09
C PRO A 104 1.99 -6.21 2.19
N ALA A 105 2.59 -5.57 3.20
CA ALA A 105 3.25 -6.26 4.29
C ALA A 105 2.31 -7.18 5.07
N VAL A 106 1.07 -6.76 5.33
CA VAL A 106 0.05 -7.61 5.95
C VAL A 106 -0.25 -8.85 5.10
N GLU A 107 -0.32 -8.71 3.77
CA GLU A 107 -0.55 -9.88 2.88
C GLU A 107 0.67 -10.81 2.84
N LEU A 108 1.89 -10.26 2.82
CA LEU A 108 3.13 -11.04 2.85
C LEU A 108 3.32 -11.80 4.17
N SER A 109 2.78 -11.31 5.28
CA SER A 109 2.83 -12.00 6.57
C SER A 109 2.04 -13.34 6.61
N TYR A 110 1.34 -13.69 5.55
CA TYR A 110 0.71 -15.01 5.37
C TYR A 110 1.63 -16.05 4.74
N LEU A 111 2.77 -15.63 4.19
CA LEU A 111 3.82 -16.51 3.71
C LEU A 111 4.53 -17.16 4.92
N ASP A 112 5.01 -18.39 4.73
CA ASP A 112 5.92 -19.00 5.71
C ASP A 112 7.32 -18.37 5.66
N GLU A 113 8.18 -18.71 6.62
CA GLU A 113 9.50 -18.09 6.74
C GLU A 113 10.39 -18.32 5.50
N ASN A 114 10.36 -19.51 4.89
CA ASN A 114 11.13 -19.79 3.68
C ASN A 114 10.61 -18.99 2.49
N GLN A 115 9.29 -18.96 2.31
CA GLN A 115 8.65 -18.16 1.27
C GLN A 115 8.91 -16.66 1.42
N GLN A 116 8.99 -16.15 2.66
CA GLN A 116 9.36 -14.78 2.92
C GLN A 116 10.82 -14.49 2.56
N ARG A 117 11.74 -15.44 2.77
CA ARG A 117 13.14 -15.33 2.34
C ARG A 117 13.27 -15.34 0.82
N ASP A 118 12.59 -16.27 0.14
CA ASP A 118 12.53 -16.30 -1.34
C ASP A 118 11.94 -15.01 -1.90
N PHE A 119 10.90 -14.48 -1.27
CA PHE A 119 10.31 -13.19 -1.64
C PHE A 119 11.30 -12.03 -1.46
N LEU A 120 12.03 -11.99 -0.35
CA LEU A 120 13.03 -10.96 -0.06
C LEU A 120 14.13 -10.96 -1.11
N GLU A 121 14.62 -12.12 -1.51
CA GLU A 121 15.60 -12.32 -2.57
C GLU A 121 15.05 -11.82 -3.91
N ALA A 122 13.85 -12.26 -4.31
CA ALA A 122 13.18 -11.82 -5.53
C ALA A 122 12.94 -10.30 -5.57
N MET A 123 12.59 -9.70 -4.42
CA MET A 123 12.44 -8.25 -4.28
C MET A 123 13.78 -7.52 -4.47
N SER A 124 14.86 -8.06 -3.92
CA SER A 124 16.22 -7.52 -4.06
C SER A 124 16.68 -7.56 -5.52
N ASP A 125 16.49 -8.70 -6.21
CA ASP A 125 16.94 -8.90 -7.58
C ASP A 125 16.16 -8.07 -8.59
N THR A 126 14.86 -7.90 -8.36
CA THR A 126 14.02 -7.05 -9.22
C THR A 126 14.11 -5.56 -8.89
N GLN A 127 14.67 -5.19 -7.73
CA GLN A 127 14.71 -3.84 -7.18
C GLN A 127 13.34 -3.15 -7.13
N ASN A 128 12.27 -3.94 -7.01
CA ASN A 128 10.89 -3.49 -6.99
C ASN A 128 10.26 -3.67 -5.62
N SER A 129 9.54 -2.65 -5.12
CA SER A 129 8.68 -2.81 -3.95
C SER A 129 7.35 -3.48 -4.35
N PRO A 130 6.76 -4.36 -3.53
CA PRO A 130 5.50 -5.01 -3.86
C PRO A 130 4.32 -4.04 -3.86
N SER A 131 3.47 -4.15 -4.87
CA SER A 131 2.13 -3.56 -4.84
C SER A 131 1.18 -4.46 -4.03
N LEU A 132 0.03 -3.91 -3.60
CA LEU A 132 -0.97 -4.69 -2.89
C LEU A 132 -1.47 -5.88 -3.74
N SER A 133 -1.69 -5.68 -5.02
CA SER A 133 -2.16 -6.75 -5.94
C SER A 133 -1.12 -7.86 -6.11
N GLN A 134 0.17 -7.52 -6.19
CA GLN A 134 1.26 -8.50 -6.24
C GLN A 134 1.34 -9.29 -4.92
N ALA A 135 1.29 -8.62 -3.77
CA ALA A 135 1.31 -9.29 -2.46
C ALA A 135 0.11 -10.24 -2.26
N GLN A 136 -1.10 -9.82 -2.66
CA GLN A 136 -2.29 -10.67 -2.61
C GLN A 136 -2.17 -11.89 -3.53
N ARG A 137 -1.61 -11.73 -4.72
CA ARG A 137 -1.37 -12.82 -5.67
C ARG A 137 -0.34 -13.80 -5.13
N LEU A 138 0.78 -13.31 -4.56
CA LEU A 138 1.80 -14.15 -3.93
C LEU A 138 1.23 -14.95 -2.76
N LYS A 139 0.44 -14.31 -1.89
CA LYS A 139 -0.27 -14.99 -0.81
C LYS A 139 -1.18 -16.10 -1.34
N LYS A 140 -1.96 -15.85 -2.40
CA LYS A 140 -2.84 -16.86 -3.01
C LYS A 140 -2.04 -18.03 -3.54
N LEU A 141 -0.95 -17.77 -4.27
CA LEU A 141 -0.07 -18.81 -4.80
C LEU A 141 0.57 -19.65 -3.68
N ALA A 142 0.93 -19.04 -2.56
CA ALA A 142 1.43 -19.74 -1.38
C ALA A 142 0.35 -20.66 -0.75
N GLN A 143 -0.87 -20.18 -0.64
CA GLN A 143 -2.01 -20.95 -0.12
C GLN A 143 -2.37 -22.14 -1.03
N GLU A 144 -2.15 -22.00 -2.33
CA GLU A 144 -2.37 -23.06 -3.34
C GLU A 144 -1.16 -24.01 -3.47
N GLY A 145 -0.05 -23.77 -2.74
CA GLY A 145 1.16 -24.58 -2.81
C GLY A 145 2.02 -24.36 -4.07
N HIS A 146 1.78 -23.27 -4.77
CA HIS A 146 2.46 -22.90 -6.03
C HIS A 146 3.48 -21.78 -5.88
N PHE A 147 3.88 -21.46 -4.65
CA PHE A 147 4.89 -20.44 -4.40
C PHE A 147 6.30 -21.01 -4.59
N SER A 148 7.13 -20.27 -5.29
CA SER A 148 8.57 -20.51 -5.41
C SER A 148 9.28 -19.16 -5.63
N TYR A 149 10.63 -19.15 -5.49
CA TYR A 149 11.43 -17.98 -5.85
C TYR A 149 11.15 -17.51 -7.29
N ASP A 150 11.15 -18.41 -8.29
CA ASP A 150 10.91 -18.04 -9.69
C ASP A 150 9.54 -17.36 -9.90
N VAL A 151 8.53 -17.85 -9.18
CA VAL A 151 7.18 -17.27 -9.21
C VAL A 151 7.18 -15.89 -8.56
N ALA A 152 7.85 -15.73 -7.42
CA ALA A 152 7.98 -14.44 -6.75
C ALA A 152 8.73 -13.43 -7.64
N PHE A 153 9.84 -13.85 -8.25
CA PHE A 153 10.63 -13.04 -9.19
C PHE A 153 9.80 -12.62 -10.42
N ALA A 154 9.05 -13.54 -11.03
CA ALA A 154 8.19 -13.24 -12.17
C ALA A 154 7.09 -12.22 -11.79
N VAL A 155 6.42 -12.39 -10.64
CA VAL A 155 5.37 -11.49 -10.16
C VAL A 155 5.95 -10.11 -9.82
N MET A 156 7.13 -10.05 -9.20
CA MET A 156 7.80 -8.79 -8.85
C MET A 156 8.37 -8.07 -10.06
N GLY A 157 8.78 -8.80 -11.10
CA GLY A 157 9.27 -8.26 -12.37
C GLY A 157 8.17 -7.75 -13.31
N GLU A 158 6.89 -8.04 -13.02
CA GLU A 158 5.78 -7.49 -13.82
C GLU A 158 5.80 -5.95 -13.80
N PRO A 159 5.65 -5.29 -14.96
CA PRO A 159 5.54 -3.84 -15.00
C PRO A 159 4.33 -3.44 -14.16
N LYS A 160 4.55 -2.58 -13.17
CA LYS A 160 3.46 -1.98 -12.40
C LYS A 160 2.55 -1.30 -13.41
N LYS A 161 1.23 -1.57 -13.33
CA LYS A 161 0.26 -0.76 -14.08
C LYS A 161 0.55 0.68 -13.71
N ASP A 162 1.01 1.46 -14.69
CA ASP A 162 1.28 2.86 -14.50
C ASP A 162 0.04 3.49 -13.85
N GLU A 163 0.24 4.22 -12.76
CA GLU A 163 -0.83 5.01 -12.10
C GLU A 163 -1.43 6.06 -13.05
N LEU A 164 -0.88 6.17 -14.27
CA LEU A 164 -1.31 7.05 -15.36
C LEU A 164 -2.67 6.68 -15.98
N ASP A 165 -3.21 5.48 -15.71
CA ASP A 165 -4.55 5.11 -16.20
C ASP A 165 -5.71 5.75 -15.42
N LYS A 166 -5.42 6.45 -14.31
CA LYS A 166 -6.45 7.15 -13.52
C LYS A 166 -5.94 8.49 -13.02
N VAL A 167 -6.47 9.56 -13.58
CA VAL A 167 -6.33 10.89 -12.99
C VAL A 167 -7.36 11.01 -11.88
N VAL A 168 -6.91 10.95 -10.61
CA VAL A 168 -7.78 11.15 -9.44
C VAL A 168 -7.76 12.62 -9.06
N ILE A 169 -8.84 13.33 -9.32
CA ILE A 169 -9.02 14.70 -8.86
C ILE A 169 -9.80 14.65 -7.54
N LYS A 170 -9.27 15.29 -6.48
CA LYS A 170 -9.95 15.33 -5.18
C LYS A 170 -11.30 16.04 -5.29
N ASN A 171 -12.31 15.50 -4.62
CA ASN A 171 -13.67 16.04 -4.60
C ASN A 171 -13.72 17.53 -4.19
N ASP A 172 -12.91 17.94 -3.22
CA ASP A 172 -12.83 19.33 -2.74
C ASP A 172 -12.35 20.30 -3.83
N THR A 173 -11.53 19.81 -4.78
CA THR A 173 -11.09 20.60 -5.94
C THR A 173 -12.20 20.71 -6.98
N LEU A 174 -12.92 19.62 -7.25
CA LEU A 174 -14.03 19.58 -8.20
C LEU A 174 -15.23 20.42 -7.72
N ARG A 175 -15.53 20.42 -6.42
CA ARG A 175 -16.63 21.19 -5.81
C ARG A 175 -16.49 22.71 -5.96
N LYS A 176 -15.29 23.22 -6.28
CA LYS A 176 -15.09 24.64 -6.59
C LYS A 176 -15.67 25.04 -7.97
N TYR A 177 -15.84 24.07 -8.86
CA TYR A 177 -16.22 24.28 -10.26
C TYR A 177 -17.58 23.69 -10.61
N PHE A 178 -18.10 22.77 -9.78
CA PHE A 178 -19.38 22.10 -10.00
C PHE A 178 -20.33 22.33 -8.82
N PRO A 179 -21.66 22.47 -9.09
CA PRO A 179 -22.67 22.53 -8.04
C PRO A 179 -22.64 21.31 -7.13
N GLU A 180 -23.04 21.48 -5.86
CA GLU A 180 -23.09 20.38 -4.88
C GLU A 180 -24.00 19.21 -5.28
N SER A 181 -25.00 19.48 -6.12
CA SER A 181 -25.92 18.47 -6.66
C SER A 181 -25.35 17.63 -7.81
N SER A 182 -24.17 17.99 -8.35
CA SER A 182 -23.59 17.27 -9.47
C SER A 182 -23.07 15.89 -9.05
N THR A 183 -23.47 14.85 -9.77
CA THR A 183 -22.96 13.49 -9.59
C THR A 183 -21.55 13.36 -10.18
N PRO A 184 -20.74 12.41 -9.70
CA PRO A 184 -19.41 12.15 -10.26
C PRO A 184 -19.43 11.91 -11.77
N ARG A 185 -20.46 11.24 -12.27
CA ARG A 185 -20.62 10.95 -13.70
C ARG A 185 -20.89 12.20 -14.54
N GLU A 186 -21.76 13.08 -14.04
CA GLU A 186 -22.02 14.39 -14.70
C GLU A 186 -20.78 15.29 -14.72
N MET A 187 -19.97 15.25 -13.65
CA MET A 187 -18.70 15.96 -13.60
C MET A 187 -17.72 15.41 -14.64
N GLU A 188 -17.61 14.09 -14.74
CA GLU A 188 -16.76 13.40 -15.72
C GLU A 188 -17.17 13.73 -17.16
N GLU A 189 -18.45 13.61 -17.51
CA GLU A 189 -19.00 13.92 -18.82
C GLU A 189 -18.75 15.38 -19.21
N LYS A 190 -18.90 16.30 -18.26
CA LYS A 190 -18.67 17.74 -18.49
C LYS A 190 -17.18 18.07 -18.65
N ILE A 191 -16.29 17.42 -17.90
CA ILE A 191 -14.84 17.57 -18.05
C ILE A 191 -14.40 17.02 -19.41
N ILE A 192 -14.90 15.85 -19.82
CA ILE A 192 -14.63 15.26 -21.13
C ILE A 192 -15.09 16.21 -22.25
N GLY A 193 -16.32 16.76 -22.17
CA GLY A 193 -16.83 17.72 -23.14
C GLY A 193 -15.97 18.98 -23.25
N LEU A 194 -15.50 19.54 -22.11
CA LEU A 194 -14.60 20.69 -22.11
C LEU A 194 -13.22 20.38 -22.71
N LEU A 195 -12.73 19.14 -22.51
CA LEU A 195 -11.47 18.68 -23.11
C LEU A 195 -11.60 18.44 -24.63
N GLU A 196 -12.77 18.03 -25.08
CA GLU A 196 -13.10 17.90 -26.52
C GLU A 196 -13.26 19.25 -27.19
N GLU A 197 -13.89 20.23 -26.52
CA GLU A 197 -14.06 21.60 -26.99
C GLU A 197 -12.76 22.42 -26.98
N SER A 198 -11.93 22.24 -25.94
CA SER A 198 -10.57 22.78 -25.93
C SER A 198 -9.76 21.92 -26.89
N LYS A 199 -9.39 22.41 -28.06
CA LYS A 199 -8.39 21.77 -28.95
C LYS A 199 -7.21 21.37 -28.04
N ALA A 200 -7.18 20.09 -27.67
CA ALA A 200 -6.36 19.58 -26.59
C ALA A 200 -4.90 20.00 -26.80
N GLU A 201 -4.36 20.83 -25.92
CA GLU A 201 -2.94 21.19 -25.92
C GLU A 201 -2.04 19.98 -25.64
N LYS A 202 -2.65 18.85 -25.21
CA LYS A 202 -1.93 17.59 -24.94
C LYS A 202 -2.72 16.40 -25.48
N ILE A 203 -2.10 15.63 -26.36
CA ILE A 203 -2.61 14.35 -26.84
C ILE A 203 -1.92 13.23 -26.05
N VAL A 204 -2.71 12.44 -25.32
CA VAL A 204 -2.21 11.26 -24.61
C VAL A 204 -2.38 10.04 -25.50
N PHE A 205 -1.28 9.43 -25.92
CA PHE A 205 -1.30 8.19 -26.67
C PHE A 205 -1.30 6.98 -25.73
N ARG A 206 -2.15 5.98 -26.00
CA ARG A 206 -2.07 4.69 -25.31
C ARG A 206 -0.74 4.00 -25.64
N SER A 207 -0.05 3.51 -24.62
CA SER A 207 1.26 2.86 -24.78
C SER A 207 1.24 1.74 -25.84
N ASP A 208 0.16 0.97 -25.94
CA ASP A 208 -0.01 -0.09 -26.93
C ASP A 208 -0.07 0.40 -28.38
N ALA A 209 -0.58 1.59 -28.61
CA ALA A 209 -0.57 2.19 -29.93
C ALA A 209 0.83 2.64 -30.36
N LEU A 210 1.66 3.06 -29.40
CA LEU A 210 3.04 3.52 -29.65
C LEU A 210 4.04 2.38 -29.77
N LYS A 211 3.84 1.26 -29.10
CA LYS A 211 4.71 0.05 -29.16
C LYS A 211 4.90 -0.51 -30.57
N LYS A 212 3.96 -0.26 -31.48
CA LYS A 212 4.07 -0.67 -32.90
C LYS A 212 5.09 0.16 -33.70
N TYR A 213 5.42 1.36 -33.24
CA TYR A 213 6.21 2.33 -33.98
C TYR A 213 7.54 2.65 -33.31
N PHE A 214 7.68 2.38 -32.02
CA PHE A 214 8.87 2.66 -31.24
C PHE A 214 9.37 1.42 -30.52
N PRO A 215 10.71 1.22 -30.48
CA PRO A 215 11.30 0.13 -29.68
C PRO A 215 10.92 0.22 -28.22
N SER A 216 10.77 -0.92 -27.54
CA SER A 216 10.45 -0.99 -26.11
C SER A 216 11.54 -0.39 -25.20
N SER A 217 12.72 -0.12 -25.75
CA SER A 217 13.84 0.55 -25.05
C SER A 217 13.72 2.08 -25.01
N TYR A 218 12.77 2.67 -25.75
CA TYR A 218 12.60 4.13 -25.75
C TYR A 218 11.85 4.59 -24.51
N SER A 219 12.42 5.59 -23.83
CA SER A 219 11.72 6.32 -22.76
C SER A 219 10.59 7.19 -23.33
N SER A 220 9.60 7.51 -22.49
CA SER A 220 8.48 8.40 -22.88
C SER A 220 8.96 9.72 -23.49
N LYS A 221 10.04 10.28 -22.95
CA LYS A 221 10.66 11.52 -23.46
C LYS A 221 11.27 11.35 -24.86
N GLN A 222 11.94 10.23 -25.12
CA GLN A 222 12.49 9.93 -26.44
C GLN A 222 11.41 9.71 -27.49
N ILE A 223 10.27 9.13 -27.10
CA ILE A 223 9.11 8.96 -27.96
C ILE A 223 8.50 10.34 -28.28
N GLU A 224 8.31 11.19 -27.26
CA GLU A 224 7.81 12.56 -27.42
C GLU A 224 8.68 13.38 -28.38
N ASP A 225 9.99 13.42 -28.15
CA ASP A 225 10.97 14.13 -28.99
C ASP A 225 10.94 13.62 -30.45
N SER A 226 10.78 12.30 -30.64
CA SER A 226 10.68 11.69 -31.97
C SER A 226 9.40 12.06 -32.70
N ILE A 227 8.27 12.10 -31.99
CA ILE A 227 6.98 12.53 -32.56
C ILE A 227 7.03 14.01 -32.93
N ILE A 228 7.54 14.88 -32.06
CA ILE A 228 7.70 16.31 -32.34
C ILE A 228 8.54 16.51 -33.59
N LYS A 229 9.67 15.81 -33.70
CA LYS A 229 10.56 15.90 -34.87
C LYS A 229 9.88 15.48 -36.18
N LEU A 230 9.03 14.45 -36.14
CA LEU A 230 8.27 14.01 -37.31
C LEU A 230 7.18 15.03 -37.70
N LEU A 231 6.51 15.64 -36.71
CA LEU A 231 5.53 16.69 -36.95
C LEU A 231 6.16 17.95 -37.56
N ASP A 232 7.31 18.37 -37.07
CA ASP A 232 8.08 19.49 -37.61
C ASP A 232 8.52 19.27 -39.07
N GLN A 233 8.99 18.06 -39.38
CA GLN A 233 9.32 17.70 -40.76
C GLN A 233 8.12 17.75 -41.68
N ARG A 234 6.95 17.32 -41.22
CA ARG A 234 5.71 17.35 -41.98
C ARG A 234 5.20 18.77 -42.17
N LEU A 235 5.30 19.63 -41.18
CA LEU A 235 4.99 21.05 -41.25
C LEU A 235 5.86 21.79 -42.27
N LYS A 236 7.19 21.52 -42.27
CA LYS A 236 8.13 22.09 -43.26
C LYS A 236 7.79 21.64 -44.68
N LYS A 237 7.44 20.36 -44.87
CA LYS A 237 7.00 19.88 -46.21
C LYS A 237 5.70 20.57 -46.68
N ARG A 238 4.70 20.69 -45.79
CA ARG A 238 3.45 21.38 -46.14
C ARG A 238 3.63 22.88 -46.52
N LYS A 239 4.52 23.56 -45.77
CA LYS A 239 4.85 24.96 -46.11
C LYS A 239 5.51 25.06 -47.50
N HIS A 240 6.39 24.16 -47.82
CA HIS A 240 7.09 24.11 -49.10
C HIS A 240 6.16 23.68 -50.26
N GLU A 241 5.12 22.87 -49.98
CA GLU A 241 4.09 22.51 -50.98
C GLU A 241 3.03 23.63 -51.17
N ALA A 242 2.80 24.49 -50.16
CA ALA A 242 1.89 25.62 -50.23
C ALA A 242 2.53 26.88 -50.88
N GLU A 243 3.85 26.93 -50.97
CA GLU A 243 4.62 28.00 -51.63
C GLU A 243 4.95 27.70 -53.13
N ARG A 244 4.48 26.55 -53.62
CA ARG A 244 4.57 26.14 -55.03
C ARG A 244 3.21 26.26 -55.72
#